data_e49aba32b83a08631105c14382f0e4af
#
_entry.id   e49aba32b83a08631105c14382f0e4af
#
_cell.length_a   1.000
_cell.length_b   1.000
_cell.length_c   1.000
_cell.angle_alpha   90.00
_cell.angle_beta   90.00
_cell.angle_gamma   90.00
#
_symmetry.space_group_name_H-M   'P 1'
#
loop_
_entity.id
_entity.type
_entity.pdbx_description
1 polymer ?
#
loop_
_entity_poly.entity_id
_entity_poly.type
_entity_poly.pdbx_seq_one_letter_code
_entity_poly.pdbx_strand_id
1 'polypeptide(L)'
;ELPSKKVTVEIKALNSKQLDLSTRIPSIYKDKEMELRSLLLQSLERGKVEFNIFIEYIGKDTPTQINLAAVENYYNQIKVIAEKLNISVPNDWFQTLLRMPDAIKSETVEPDESEWGVVLETVKDAIKHLCDFRIQEGAMLQKLFEQKIANIATLLKEVEKYEGERIEKIKARIMDNLQKIAEKDYDKNRFEQEMIYYIEKLDVNEEKNRLDNHLKYFISTMESGHGQGKKLGFIAQEMGREINTLGSKSNHAEMQKIVVQMKDELEQIKEQVLNVL
;
A
#
# COMPACT_ATOMS: atom_id res chain seq x y z
N GLU A 1 27.16 11.63 11.75
CA GLU A 1 27.88 11.23 12.98
C GLU A 1 28.23 12.49 13.75
N LEU A 2 28.00 12.47 15.06
CA LEU A 2 28.40 13.51 15.99
C LEU A 2 29.70 13.06 16.71
N PRO A 3 30.49 13.95 17.31
CA PRO A 3 31.76 13.59 17.90
C PRO A 3 31.71 12.48 18.96
N SER A 4 30.61 12.38 19.72
CA SER A 4 30.41 11.40 20.81
C SER A 4 29.25 10.46 20.61
N LYS A 5 28.45 10.63 19.51
CA LYS A 5 27.22 9.90 19.29
C LYS A 5 27.02 9.61 17.79
N LYS A 6 26.49 8.44 17.50
CA LYS A 6 25.92 8.09 16.18
C LYS A 6 24.41 8.13 16.29
N VAL A 7 23.78 9.01 15.50
CA VAL A 7 22.34 9.09 15.41
C VAL A 7 21.91 8.37 14.14
N THR A 8 20.98 7.43 14.28
CA THR A 8 20.37 6.71 13.16
C THR A 8 18.89 7.03 13.12
N VAL A 9 18.41 7.50 11.97
CA VAL A 9 17.00 7.76 11.71
C VAL A 9 16.46 6.66 10.81
N GLU A 10 15.38 6.02 11.24
CA GLU A 10 14.69 4.99 10.49
C GLU A 10 13.24 5.40 10.25
N ILE A 11 12.81 5.34 8.99
CA ILE A 11 11.42 5.57 8.60
C ILE A 11 10.93 4.33 7.85
N LYS A 12 9.90 3.68 8.40
CA LYS A 12 9.20 2.57 7.76
C LYS A 12 7.81 3.04 7.37
N ALA A 13 7.39 2.76 6.14
CA ALA A 13 6.07 3.13 5.66
C ALA A 13 5.36 1.93 5.03
N LEU A 14 4.11 1.72 5.42
CA LEU A 14 3.21 0.74 4.82
C LEU A 14 2.01 1.48 4.22
N ASN A 15 1.44 0.92 3.16
CA ASN A 15 0.25 1.50 2.54
C ASN A 15 -0.94 1.52 3.50
N SER A 16 -1.58 2.70 3.64
CA SER A 16 -2.81 2.90 4.39
C SER A 16 -3.65 4.00 3.74
N LYS A 17 -4.95 4.00 4.00
CA LYS A 17 -5.88 5.02 3.49
C LYS A 17 -5.68 6.38 4.14
N GLN A 18 -5.20 6.42 5.37
CA GLN A 18 -4.93 7.62 6.17
C GLN A 18 -3.49 7.59 6.66
N LEU A 19 -2.96 8.75 7.03
CA LEU A 19 -1.66 8.83 7.68
C LEU A 19 -1.81 8.44 9.15
N ASP A 20 -1.16 7.33 9.51
CA ASP A 20 -1.02 6.85 10.90
C ASP A 20 0.45 6.90 11.27
N LEU A 21 0.83 7.83 12.14
CA LEU A 21 2.20 8.12 12.51
C LEU A 21 2.50 7.62 13.93
N SER A 22 3.39 6.64 14.03
CA SER A 22 3.99 6.18 15.28
C SER A 22 5.42 6.68 15.38
N THR A 23 5.79 7.29 16.51
CA THR A 23 7.12 7.84 16.74
C THR A 23 7.79 7.17 17.95
N ARG A 24 9.07 6.77 17.80
CA ARG A 24 9.93 6.36 18.90
C ARG A 24 11.15 7.25 18.93
N ILE A 25 11.18 8.14 19.93
CA ILE A 25 12.17 9.17 20.05
C ILE A 25 12.87 9.01 21.41
N PRO A 26 14.21 9.00 21.47
CA PRO A 26 14.97 8.97 22.71
C PRO A 26 14.58 10.13 23.63
N SER A 27 14.66 9.90 24.96
CA SER A 27 14.29 10.90 25.98
C SER A 27 14.99 12.25 25.80
N ILE A 28 16.23 12.24 25.34
CA ILE A 28 17.03 13.44 25.05
C ILE A 28 16.39 14.37 23.99
N TYR A 29 15.62 13.85 23.04
CA TYR A 29 14.96 14.63 21.98
C TYR A 29 13.43 14.71 22.16
N LYS A 30 12.92 14.34 23.33
CA LYS A 30 11.47 14.23 23.54
C LYS A 30 10.76 15.57 23.42
N ASP A 31 11.38 16.66 23.84
CA ASP A 31 10.84 18.01 23.72
C ASP A 31 10.70 18.48 22.26
N LYS A 32 11.45 17.85 21.35
CA LYS A 32 11.37 18.10 19.90
C LYS A 32 10.38 17.20 19.16
N GLU A 33 9.67 16.31 19.86
CA GLU A 33 8.75 15.36 19.25
C GLU A 33 7.64 16.04 18.43
N MET A 34 7.08 17.15 18.92
CA MET A 34 6.02 17.87 18.23
C MET A 34 6.49 18.50 16.91
N GLU A 35 7.72 19.02 16.91
CA GLU A 35 8.35 19.57 15.70
C GLU A 35 8.56 18.47 14.65
N LEU A 36 9.09 17.32 15.06
CA LEU A 36 9.29 16.17 14.18
C LEU A 36 7.98 15.61 13.62
N ARG A 37 6.95 15.50 14.48
CA ARG A 37 5.61 15.08 14.04
C ARG A 37 5.04 16.04 13.00
N SER A 38 5.16 17.34 13.23
CA SER A 38 4.66 18.36 12.30
C SER A 38 5.37 18.26 10.95
N LEU A 39 6.70 18.09 10.95
CA LEU A 39 7.50 17.91 9.74
C LEU A 39 7.07 16.65 8.96
N LEU A 40 6.90 15.53 9.64
CA LEU A 40 6.47 14.26 9.03
C LEU A 40 5.05 14.36 8.46
N LEU A 41 4.11 14.99 9.19
CA LEU A 41 2.74 15.20 8.73
C LEU A 41 2.65 16.10 7.50
N GLN A 42 3.52 17.11 7.40
CA GLN A 42 3.57 18.01 6.23
C GLN A 42 4.21 17.33 5.00
N SER A 43 5.13 16.40 5.23
CA SER A 43 5.90 15.77 4.15
C SER A 43 5.27 14.48 3.62
N LEU A 44 4.43 13.81 4.42
CA LEU A 44 3.88 12.49 4.12
C LEU A 44 2.36 12.55 4.09
N GLU A 45 1.75 12.31 2.93
CA GLU A 45 0.30 12.47 2.71
C GLU A 45 -0.52 11.34 3.34
N ARG A 46 -0.05 10.07 3.24
CA ARG A 46 -0.74 8.89 3.75
C ARG A 46 0.22 7.74 4.01
N GLY A 47 -0.28 6.71 4.68
CA GLY A 47 0.45 5.50 5.02
C GLY A 47 0.54 5.27 6.52
N LYS A 48 0.78 4.03 6.93
CA LYS A 48 1.18 3.75 8.31
C LYS A 48 2.69 3.93 8.40
N VAL A 49 3.12 4.99 9.09
CA VAL A 49 4.52 5.41 9.18
C VAL A 49 5.03 5.17 10.59
N GLU A 50 6.11 4.41 10.69
CA GLU A 50 6.88 4.23 11.91
C GLU A 50 8.18 5.02 11.78
N PHE A 51 8.34 6.02 12.66
CA PHE A 51 9.52 6.87 12.73
C PHE A 51 10.30 6.58 14.00
N ASN A 52 11.56 6.19 13.86
CA ASN A 52 12.41 5.83 14.98
C ASN A 52 13.74 6.61 14.90
N ILE A 53 14.18 7.16 16.04
CA ILE A 53 15.51 7.70 16.21
C ILE A 53 16.27 6.79 17.19
N PHE A 54 17.45 6.35 16.81
CA PHE A 54 18.36 5.59 17.66
C PHE A 54 19.62 6.39 17.91
N ILE A 55 20.12 6.31 19.14
CA ILE A 55 21.39 6.93 19.55
C ILE A 55 22.32 5.83 20.01
N GLU A 56 23.49 5.77 19.43
CA GLU A 56 24.59 4.95 19.87
C GLU A 56 25.72 5.87 20.35
N TYR A 57 26.14 5.71 21.60
CA TYR A 57 27.26 6.53 22.16
C TYR A 57 28.60 5.93 21.75
N ILE A 58 29.48 6.78 21.22
CA ILE A 58 30.80 6.41 20.75
C ILE A 58 31.82 6.92 21.75
N GLY A 59 32.62 6.02 22.32
CA GLY A 59 33.70 6.40 23.25
C GLY A 59 33.42 6.03 24.71
N LYS A 60 34.11 6.77 25.63
CA LYS A 60 34.03 6.50 27.08
C LYS A 60 32.89 7.22 27.80
N ASP A 61 32.23 8.13 27.11
CA ASP A 61 31.15 8.95 27.68
C ASP A 61 29.83 8.17 27.65
N THR A 62 29.61 7.35 28.67
CA THR A 62 28.32 6.72 28.88
C THR A 62 27.40 7.70 29.62
N PRO A 63 26.15 7.93 29.16
CA PRO A 63 25.21 8.84 29.84
C PRO A 63 24.71 8.30 31.16
N THR A 64 25.19 7.14 31.56
CA THR A 64 24.78 6.43 32.77
C THR A 64 25.84 6.60 33.84
N GLN A 65 25.49 7.23 34.95
CA GLN A 65 26.35 7.38 36.13
C GLN A 65 25.74 6.66 37.33
N ILE A 66 26.62 6.13 38.20
CA ILE A 66 26.17 5.55 39.45
C ILE A 66 25.83 6.69 40.41
N ASN A 67 24.59 6.67 40.91
CA ASN A 67 24.15 7.61 41.93
C ASN A 67 24.67 7.19 43.31
N LEU A 68 25.87 7.69 43.64
CA LEU A 68 26.56 7.33 44.89
C LEU A 68 25.68 7.59 46.11
N ALA A 69 24.95 8.70 46.16
CA ALA A 69 24.11 9.04 47.30
C ALA A 69 22.93 8.01 47.50
N ALA A 70 22.30 7.58 46.41
CA ALA A 70 21.28 6.56 46.47
C ALA A 70 21.86 5.19 46.91
N VAL A 71 22.99 4.81 46.33
CA VAL A 71 23.66 3.56 46.65
C VAL A 71 24.10 3.51 48.10
N GLU A 72 24.66 4.59 48.65
CA GLU A 72 25.05 4.72 50.07
C GLU A 72 23.83 4.63 50.99
N ASN A 73 22.73 5.29 50.62
CA ASN A 73 21.48 5.22 51.40
C ASN A 73 20.95 3.80 51.46
N TYR A 74 20.87 3.10 50.31
CA TYR A 74 20.42 1.69 50.30
C TYR A 74 21.35 0.77 51.04
N TYR A 75 22.64 0.96 50.95
CA TYR A 75 23.63 0.21 51.72
C TYR A 75 23.35 0.29 53.24
N ASN A 76 23.18 1.53 53.76
CA ASN A 76 22.91 1.75 55.17
C ASN A 76 21.55 1.17 55.59
N GLN A 77 20.50 1.29 54.80
CA GLN A 77 19.20 0.70 55.09
C GLN A 77 19.24 -0.84 55.16
N ILE A 78 19.94 -1.49 54.22
CA ILE A 78 20.09 -2.95 54.18
C ILE A 78 20.81 -3.46 55.45
N LYS A 79 21.87 -2.75 55.87
CA LYS A 79 22.57 -3.09 57.14
C LYS A 79 21.64 -3.03 58.36
N VAL A 80 20.90 -1.95 58.52
CA VAL A 80 19.94 -1.79 59.59
C VAL A 80 18.86 -2.88 59.59
N ILE A 81 18.38 -3.27 58.41
CA ILE A 81 17.43 -4.35 58.26
C ILE A 81 18.05 -5.70 58.66
N ALA A 82 19.25 -5.98 58.18
CA ALA A 82 19.96 -7.23 58.52
C ALA A 82 20.17 -7.37 60.04
N GLU A 83 20.56 -6.31 60.71
CA GLU A 83 20.73 -6.28 62.16
C GLU A 83 19.39 -6.51 62.91
N LYS A 84 18.33 -5.78 62.51
CA LYS A 84 17.00 -5.89 63.13
C LYS A 84 16.37 -7.29 62.98
N LEU A 85 16.57 -7.92 61.83
CA LEU A 85 16.01 -9.22 61.52
C LEU A 85 16.94 -10.37 61.81
N ASN A 86 18.13 -10.09 62.29
CA ASN A 86 19.20 -11.07 62.57
C ASN A 86 19.47 -12.02 61.40
N ILE A 87 19.58 -11.43 60.18
CA ILE A 87 19.88 -12.12 58.92
C ILE A 87 21.24 -11.71 58.41
N SER A 88 21.89 -12.54 57.59
CA SER A 88 23.15 -12.20 56.95
C SER A 88 22.99 -11.11 55.90
N VAL A 89 23.99 -10.23 55.81
CA VAL A 89 24.09 -9.23 54.71
C VAL A 89 24.40 -9.92 53.38
N PRO A 90 24.03 -9.31 52.25
CA PRO A 90 24.33 -9.86 50.92
C PRO A 90 25.85 -10.08 50.72
N ASN A 91 26.22 -11.20 50.12
CA ASN A 91 27.61 -11.47 49.76
C ASN A 91 28.09 -10.63 48.61
N ASP A 92 27.21 -10.32 47.63
CA ASP A 92 27.47 -9.45 46.48
C ASP A 92 26.72 -8.12 46.62
N TRP A 93 27.39 -7.16 47.21
CA TRP A 93 26.88 -5.82 47.42
C TRP A 93 26.65 -5.06 46.10
N PHE A 94 27.60 -5.20 45.14
CA PHE A 94 27.49 -4.48 43.88
C PHE A 94 26.28 -4.93 43.08
N GLN A 95 26.05 -6.23 42.96
CA GLN A 95 24.88 -6.75 42.28
C GLN A 95 23.57 -6.34 42.96
N THR A 96 23.55 -6.32 44.31
CA THR A 96 22.36 -5.93 45.07
C THR A 96 22.06 -4.45 44.94
N LEU A 97 23.06 -3.58 45.15
CA LEU A 97 22.90 -2.13 45.17
C LEU A 97 22.64 -1.55 43.79
N LEU A 98 23.30 -2.04 42.73
CA LEU A 98 23.10 -1.53 41.37
C LEU A 98 21.75 -1.93 40.76
N ARG A 99 21.04 -2.88 41.34
CA ARG A 99 19.67 -3.23 40.96
C ARG A 99 18.59 -2.43 41.67
N MET A 100 18.93 -1.65 42.68
CA MET A 100 17.98 -0.81 43.41
C MET A 100 17.53 0.38 42.53
N PRO A 101 16.29 0.84 42.72
CA PRO A 101 15.76 2.01 42.00
C PRO A 101 16.71 3.21 42.17
N ASP A 102 16.87 4.00 41.12
CA ASP A 102 17.69 5.22 41.08
C ASP A 102 19.19 5.03 41.44
N ALA A 103 19.66 3.79 41.61
CA ALA A 103 21.09 3.49 41.81
C ALA A 103 21.92 3.85 40.55
N ILE A 104 21.31 3.79 39.40
CA ILE A 104 21.89 4.20 38.11
C ILE A 104 21.06 5.36 37.56
N LYS A 105 21.67 6.50 37.38
CA LYS A 105 21.05 7.67 36.76
C LYS A 105 21.57 7.84 35.35
N SER A 106 20.62 8.02 34.39
CA SER A 106 20.97 8.55 33.08
C SER A 106 20.95 10.07 33.18
N GLU A 107 22.07 10.73 33.01
CA GLU A 107 22.07 12.18 32.82
C GLU A 107 21.46 12.48 31.46
N THR A 108 20.29 13.08 31.46
CA THR A 108 19.72 13.70 30.28
C THR A 108 20.41 15.03 30.08
N VAL A 109 21.53 15.01 29.36
CA VAL A 109 22.13 16.25 28.86
C VAL A 109 21.24 16.75 27.75
N GLU A 110 20.66 17.93 27.90
CA GLU A 110 19.88 18.56 26.83
C GLU A 110 20.75 18.70 25.58
N PRO A 111 20.26 18.35 24.39
CA PRO A 111 21.05 18.49 23.17
C PRO A 111 21.34 19.95 22.90
N ASP A 112 22.56 20.24 22.54
CA ASP A 112 22.94 21.56 22.04
C ASP A 112 22.18 21.87 20.73
N GLU A 113 21.90 23.15 20.48
CA GLU A 113 21.21 23.55 19.22
C GLU A 113 21.95 23.11 17.96
N SER A 114 23.30 23.08 18.02
CA SER A 114 24.12 22.57 16.91
C SER A 114 23.92 21.07 16.67
N GLU A 115 23.83 20.28 17.75
CA GLU A 115 23.50 18.83 17.68
C GLU A 115 22.11 18.62 17.08
N TRP A 116 21.11 19.39 17.58
CA TRP A 116 19.76 19.31 17.04
C TRP A 116 19.68 19.64 15.56
N GLY A 117 20.44 20.64 15.09
CA GLY A 117 20.52 20.98 13.66
C GLY A 117 20.95 19.79 12.80
N VAL A 118 21.99 19.06 13.24
CA VAL A 118 22.48 17.85 12.51
C VAL A 118 21.44 16.74 12.53
N VAL A 119 20.77 16.52 13.65
CA VAL A 119 19.68 15.51 13.74
C VAL A 119 18.52 15.87 12.81
N LEU A 120 18.09 17.13 12.80
CA LEU A 120 17.00 17.61 11.95
C LEU A 120 17.32 17.45 10.46
N GLU A 121 18.55 17.76 10.04
CA GLU A 121 19.00 17.52 8.65
C GLU A 121 18.98 16.02 8.31
N THR A 122 19.45 15.16 9.21
CA THR A 122 19.37 13.70 9.00
C THR A 122 17.94 13.21 8.88
N VAL A 123 16.99 13.79 9.62
CA VAL A 123 15.55 13.48 9.49
C VAL A 123 15.01 13.93 8.14
N LYS A 124 15.36 15.14 7.69
CA LYS A 124 14.95 15.65 6.37
C LYS A 124 15.48 14.77 5.24
N ASP A 125 16.73 14.34 5.33
CA ASP A 125 17.33 13.42 4.36
C ASP A 125 16.61 12.06 4.35
N ALA A 126 16.25 11.51 5.50
CA ALA A 126 15.49 10.27 5.58
C ALA A 126 14.09 10.41 4.95
N ILE A 127 13.40 11.53 5.19
CA ILE A 127 12.13 11.84 4.56
C ILE A 127 12.27 11.93 3.04
N LYS A 128 13.30 12.65 2.57
CA LYS A 128 13.60 12.78 1.15
C LYS A 128 13.84 11.42 0.48
N HIS A 129 14.64 10.56 1.10
CA HIS A 129 14.88 9.21 0.58
C HIS A 129 13.57 8.39 0.47
N LEU A 130 12.67 8.50 1.45
CA LEU A 130 11.36 7.85 1.39
C LEU A 130 10.50 8.41 0.25
N CYS A 131 10.49 9.73 0.05
CA CYS A 131 9.76 10.36 -1.05
C CYS A 131 10.33 9.95 -2.41
N ASP A 132 11.64 9.94 -2.57
CA ASP A 132 12.33 9.52 -3.80
C ASP A 132 12.01 8.05 -4.13
N PHE A 133 12.00 7.18 -3.10
CA PHE A 133 11.60 5.78 -3.26
C PHE A 133 10.14 5.65 -3.74
N ARG A 134 9.21 6.42 -3.15
CA ARG A 134 7.79 6.45 -3.57
C ARG A 134 7.62 6.93 -5.01
N ILE A 135 8.40 7.92 -5.44
CA ILE A 135 8.39 8.40 -6.84
C ILE A 135 8.83 7.28 -7.80
N GLN A 136 9.90 6.55 -7.45
CA GLN A 136 10.36 5.43 -8.26
C GLN A 136 9.34 4.28 -8.33
N GLU A 137 8.73 3.94 -7.20
CA GLU A 137 7.66 2.94 -7.13
C GLU A 137 6.45 3.36 -7.98
N GLY A 138 6.03 4.64 -7.88
CA GLY A 138 4.96 5.20 -8.70
C GLY A 138 5.25 5.14 -10.20
N ALA A 139 6.48 5.43 -10.62
CA ALA A 139 6.89 5.34 -12.02
C ALA A 139 6.88 3.89 -12.55
N MET A 140 7.19 2.91 -11.70
CA MET A 140 7.06 1.49 -12.07
C MET A 140 5.59 1.07 -12.21
N LEU A 141 4.73 1.51 -11.30
CA LEU A 141 3.29 1.26 -11.35
C LEU A 141 2.66 1.89 -12.59
N GLN A 142 3.05 3.11 -12.96
CA GLN A 142 2.58 3.77 -14.17
C GLN A 142 2.86 2.92 -15.41
N LYS A 143 4.10 2.47 -15.60
CA LYS A 143 4.48 1.61 -16.74
C LYS A 143 3.69 0.31 -16.76
N LEU A 144 3.48 -0.30 -15.60
CA LEU A 144 2.68 -1.51 -15.48
C LEU A 144 1.24 -1.25 -15.96
N PHE A 145 0.59 -0.19 -15.49
CA PHE A 145 -0.77 0.16 -15.90
C PHE A 145 -0.87 0.47 -17.39
N GLU A 146 0.05 1.25 -17.94
CA GLU A 146 0.12 1.53 -19.38
C GLU A 146 0.17 0.24 -20.20
N GLN A 147 1.02 -0.71 -19.81
CA GLN A 147 1.13 -2.00 -20.47
C GLN A 147 -0.17 -2.81 -20.36
N LYS A 148 -0.76 -2.92 -19.16
CA LYS A 148 -1.98 -3.69 -18.94
C LYS A 148 -3.18 -3.11 -19.71
N ILE A 149 -3.32 -1.80 -19.69
CA ILE A 149 -4.35 -1.09 -20.47
C ILE A 149 -4.17 -1.33 -21.96
N ALA A 150 -2.93 -1.25 -22.47
CA ALA A 150 -2.63 -1.53 -23.88
C ALA A 150 -2.94 -3.00 -24.26
N ASN A 151 -2.66 -3.95 -23.36
CA ASN A 151 -3.01 -5.36 -23.56
C ASN A 151 -4.53 -5.54 -23.68
N ILE A 152 -5.32 -4.95 -22.76
CA ILE A 152 -6.79 -5.00 -22.82
C ILE A 152 -7.31 -4.36 -24.11
N ALA A 153 -6.75 -3.21 -24.51
CA ALA A 153 -7.14 -2.55 -25.76
C ALA A 153 -6.83 -3.42 -27.01
N THR A 154 -5.73 -4.15 -26.99
CA THR A 154 -5.38 -5.09 -28.06
C THR A 154 -6.35 -6.26 -28.11
N LEU A 155 -6.63 -6.86 -26.95
CA LEU A 155 -7.60 -7.95 -26.83
C LEU A 155 -9.02 -7.50 -27.25
N LEU A 156 -9.40 -6.26 -26.94
CA LEU A 156 -10.68 -5.68 -27.38
C LEU A 156 -10.80 -5.63 -28.89
N LYS A 157 -9.75 -5.24 -29.60
CA LYS A 157 -9.70 -5.26 -31.05
C LYS A 157 -9.76 -6.68 -31.63
N GLU A 158 -9.23 -7.68 -30.93
CA GLU A 158 -9.30 -9.08 -31.37
C GLU A 158 -10.72 -9.63 -31.35
N VAL A 159 -11.59 -9.13 -30.46
CA VAL A 159 -13.00 -9.51 -30.41
C VAL A 159 -13.69 -9.29 -31.78
N GLU A 160 -13.35 -8.21 -32.49
CA GLU A 160 -13.96 -7.84 -33.77
C GLU A 160 -13.81 -8.93 -34.84
N LYS A 161 -12.70 -9.68 -34.78
CA LYS A 161 -12.44 -10.76 -35.76
C LYS A 161 -13.47 -11.90 -35.70
N TYR A 162 -14.11 -12.08 -34.57
CA TYR A 162 -15.02 -13.20 -34.30
C TYR A 162 -16.52 -12.79 -34.33
N GLU A 163 -16.83 -11.49 -34.46
CA GLU A 163 -18.22 -11.01 -34.42
C GLU A 163 -19.04 -11.53 -35.59
N GLY A 164 -18.48 -11.54 -36.81
CA GLY A 164 -19.16 -12.07 -37.98
C GLY A 164 -19.46 -13.56 -37.88
N GLU A 165 -18.43 -14.35 -37.52
CA GLU A 165 -18.57 -15.80 -37.34
C GLU A 165 -19.59 -16.15 -36.26
N ARG A 166 -19.61 -15.37 -35.16
CA ARG A 166 -20.56 -15.55 -34.07
C ARG A 166 -22.02 -15.42 -34.57
N ILE A 167 -22.31 -14.38 -35.35
CA ILE A 167 -23.67 -14.13 -35.89
C ILE A 167 -24.09 -15.30 -36.80
N GLU A 168 -23.20 -15.76 -37.67
CA GLU A 168 -23.51 -16.89 -38.55
C GLU A 168 -23.74 -18.20 -37.77
N LYS A 169 -22.93 -18.47 -36.72
CA LYS A 169 -23.18 -19.62 -35.84
C LYS A 169 -24.50 -19.56 -35.11
N ILE A 170 -24.92 -18.38 -34.66
CA ILE A 170 -26.23 -18.17 -34.01
C ILE A 170 -27.37 -18.45 -35.01
N LYS A 171 -27.29 -17.89 -36.23
CA LYS A 171 -28.27 -18.14 -37.28
C LYS A 171 -28.37 -19.62 -37.57
N ALA A 172 -27.24 -20.30 -37.81
CA ALA A 172 -27.24 -21.74 -38.12
C ALA A 172 -27.85 -22.57 -36.99
N ARG A 173 -27.58 -22.27 -35.71
CA ARG A 173 -28.16 -22.98 -34.58
C ARG A 173 -29.66 -22.77 -34.45
N ILE A 174 -30.16 -21.57 -34.69
CA ILE A 174 -31.58 -21.27 -34.63
C ILE A 174 -32.31 -22.00 -35.76
N MET A 175 -31.75 -21.98 -36.99
CA MET A 175 -32.28 -22.72 -38.13
C MET A 175 -32.34 -24.23 -37.87
N ASP A 176 -31.27 -24.83 -37.34
CA ASP A 176 -31.23 -26.27 -37.02
C ASP A 176 -32.30 -26.64 -35.96
N ASN A 177 -32.47 -25.82 -34.94
CA ASN A 177 -33.50 -26.02 -33.91
C ASN A 177 -34.90 -25.88 -34.46
N LEU A 178 -35.14 -24.93 -35.37
CA LEU A 178 -36.44 -24.76 -36.04
C LEU A 178 -36.75 -25.97 -36.94
N GLN A 179 -35.78 -26.45 -37.69
CA GLN A 179 -35.95 -27.66 -38.53
C GLN A 179 -36.31 -28.91 -37.72
N LYS A 180 -35.81 -29.03 -36.50
CA LYS A 180 -36.11 -30.15 -35.58
C LYS A 180 -37.52 -30.06 -34.97
N ILE A 181 -38.07 -28.86 -34.83
CA ILE A 181 -39.39 -28.64 -34.18
C ILE A 181 -40.52 -28.57 -35.21
N ALA A 182 -40.21 -28.11 -36.43
CA ALA A 182 -41.22 -27.90 -37.46
C ALA A 182 -41.28 -29.10 -38.43
N GLU A 183 -42.22 -29.98 -38.18
CA GLU A 183 -42.64 -30.99 -39.22
C GLU A 183 -43.40 -30.34 -40.41
N LYS A 184 -43.82 -29.10 -40.32
CA LYS A 184 -44.50 -28.33 -41.39
C LYS A 184 -44.30 -26.82 -41.24
N ASP A 185 -43.99 -26.17 -42.38
CA ASP A 185 -43.97 -24.73 -42.68
C ASP A 185 -43.84 -23.78 -41.46
N TYR A 186 -42.62 -23.30 -41.19
CA TYR A 186 -42.42 -22.23 -40.22
C TYR A 186 -42.71 -20.85 -40.85
N ASP A 187 -43.29 -19.92 -40.06
CA ASP A 187 -43.53 -18.55 -40.45
C ASP A 187 -42.16 -17.80 -40.56
N LYS A 188 -41.77 -17.48 -41.81
CA LYS A 188 -40.52 -16.77 -42.11
C LYS A 188 -40.47 -15.40 -41.45
N ASN A 189 -41.59 -14.67 -41.39
CA ASN A 189 -41.63 -13.35 -40.77
C ASN A 189 -41.39 -13.42 -39.27
N ARG A 190 -41.92 -14.40 -38.59
CA ARG A 190 -41.67 -14.64 -37.17
C ARG A 190 -40.22 -15.05 -36.91
N PHE A 191 -39.62 -15.85 -37.79
CA PHE A 191 -38.22 -16.19 -37.71
C PHE A 191 -37.31 -14.97 -37.83
N GLU A 192 -37.57 -14.08 -38.81
CA GLU A 192 -36.81 -12.85 -38.99
C GLU A 192 -36.94 -11.91 -37.78
N GLN A 193 -38.12 -11.78 -37.19
CA GLN A 193 -38.32 -11.00 -35.96
C GLN A 193 -37.53 -11.56 -34.77
N GLU A 194 -37.58 -12.87 -34.54
CA GLU A 194 -36.79 -13.52 -33.49
C GLU A 194 -35.31 -13.37 -33.74
N MET A 195 -34.84 -13.46 -35.00
CA MET A 195 -33.42 -13.24 -35.35
C MET A 195 -32.97 -11.82 -35.02
N ILE A 196 -33.75 -10.80 -35.38
CA ILE A 196 -33.48 -9.42 -35.05
C ILE A 196 -33.33 -9.26 -33.52
N TYR A 197 -34.33 -9.78 -32.78
CA TYR A 197 -34.30 -9.75 -31.32
C TYR A 197 -33.03 -10.40 -30.72
N TYR A 198 -32.59 -11.57 -31.21
CA TYR A 198 -31.41 -12.23 -30.74
C TYR A 198 -30.11 -11.49 -31.12
N ILE A 199 -30.05 -10.91 -32.32
CA ILE A 199 -28.92 -10.10 -32.77
C ILE A 199 -28.76 -8.85 -31.87
N GLU A 200 -29.85 -8.14 -31.60
CA GLU A 200 -29.84 -6.97 -30.70
C GLU A 200 -29.47 -7.34 -29.26
N LYS A 201 -30.08 -8.44 -28.74
CA LYS A 201 -29.79 -8.91 -27.38
C LYS A 201 -28.33 -9.33 -27.17
N LEU A 202 -27.68 -9.80 -28.22
CA LEU A 202 -26.28 -10.25 -28.19
C LEU A 202 -25.32 -9.21 -28.75
N ASP A 203 -25.78 -8.01 -29.11
CA ASP A 203 -24.90 -6.94 -29.54
C ASP A 203 -23.93 -6.57 -28.44
N VAL A 204 -22.65 -6.43 -28.82
CA VAL A 204 -21.53 -6.09 -27.92
C VAL A 204 -20.90 -4.75 -28.23
N ASN A 205 -21.44 -4.00 -29.18
CA ASN A 205 -20.86 -2.73 -29.62
C ASN A 205 -20.90 -1.68 -28.51
N GLU A 206 -21.94 -1.65 -27.70
CA GLU A 206 -22.05 -0.75 -26.56
C GLU A 206 -20.96 -1.03 -25.54
N GLU A 207 -20.76 -2.29 -25.15
CA GLU A 207 -19.74 -2.71 -24.19
C GLU A 207 -18.33 -2.43 -24.70
N LYS A 208 -18.06 -2.67 -25.98
CA LYS A 208 -16.78 -2.34 -26.62
C LYS A 208 -16.49 -0.85 -26.54
N ASN A 209 -17.44 -0.01 -26.92
CA ASN A 209 -17.27 1.44 -26.91
C ASN A 209 -17.11 1.98 -25.48
N ARG A 210 -17.87 1.48 -24.52
CA ARG A 210 -17.76 1.86 -23.10
C ARG A 210 -16.42 1.42 -22.54
N LEU A 211 -15.98 0.19 -22.82
CA LEU A 211 -14.68 -0.30 -22.37
C LEU A 211 -13.54 0.54 -22.94
N ASP A 212 -13.54 0.85 -24.24
CA ASP A 212 -12.54 1.71 -24.87
C ASP A 212 -12.50 3.11 -24.23
N ASN A 213 -13.66 3.69 -23.95
CA ASN A 213 -13.74 4.96 -23.23
C ASN A 213 -13.18 4.87 -21.80
N HIS A 214 -13.45 3.80 -21.07
CA HIS A 214 -12.89 3.60 -19.74
C HIS A 214 -11.38 3.39 -19.75
N LEU A 215 -10.84 2.67 -20.75
CA LEU A 215 -9.38 2.52 -20.94
C LEU A 215 -8.72 3.88 -21.14
N LYS A 216 -9.24 4.72 -22.04
CA LYS A 216 -8.75 6.08 -22.27
C LYS A 216 -8.87 6.95 -21.04
N TYR A 217 -9.98 6.86 -20.32
CA TYR A 217 -10.22 7.63 -19.11
C TYR A 217 -9.30 7.19 -17.96
N PHE A 218 -8.93 5.91 -17.88
CA PHE A 218 -7.96 5.41 -16.91
C PHE A 218 -6.59 6.08 -17.13
N ILE A 219 -6.08 6.08 -18.37
CA ILE A 219 -4.80 6.71 -18.72
C ILE A 219 -4.85 8.21 -18.41
N SER A 220 -5.86 8.95 -18.89
CA SER A 220 -5.95 10.39 -18.64
C SER A 220 -6.09 10.74 -17.16
N THR A 221 -6.73 9.88 -16.36
CA THR A 221 -6.82 10.05 -14.91
C THR A 221 -5.47 9.81 -14.24
N MET A 222 -4.72 8.80 -14.67
CA MET A 222 -3.38 8.52 -14.16
C MET A 222 -2.42 9.68 -14.42
N GLU A 223 -2.52 10.35 -15.57
CA GLU A 223 -1.70 11.49 -15.95
C GLU A 223 -2.13 12.80 -15.26
N SER A 224 -3.32 12.89 -14.67
CA SER A 224 -3.87 14.13 -14.11
C SER A 224 -3.28 14.54 -12.74
N GLY A 225 -2.33 13.79 -12.18
CA GLY A 225 -1.61 14.15 -10.95
C GLY A 225 -1.85 13.22 -9.76
N HIS A 226 -1.52 13.70 -8.56
CA HIS A 226 -1.51 12.92 -7.32
C HIS A 226 -2.90 12.58 -6.77
N GLY A 227 -2.98 11.55 -5.93
CA GLY A 227 -4.18 11.19 -5.18
C GLY A 227 -5.27 10.49 -6.00
N GLN A 228 -4.97 9.96 -7.18
CA GLN A 228 -5.96 9.39 -8.10
C GLN A 228 -6.31 7.91 -7.82
N GLY A 229 -5.65 7.24 -6.89
CA GLY A 229 -5.84 5.80 -6.66
C GLY A 229 -7.29 5.36 -6.46
N LYS A 230 -8.09 6.12 -5.70
CA LYS A 230 -9.52 5.82 -5.51
C LYS A 230 -10.31 5.92 -6.81
N LYS A 231 -10.05 6.94 -7.62
CA LYS A 231 -10.72 7.18 -8.91
C LYS A 231 -10.34 6.11 -9.93
N LEU A 232 -9.05 5.77 -10.02
CA LEU A 232 -8.57 4.66 -10.85
C LEU A 232 -9.22 3.33 -10.45
N GLY A 233 -9.40 3.08 -9.16
CA GLY A 233 -10.12 1.90 -8.65
C GLY A 233 -11.56 1.84 -9.13
N PHE A 234 -12.29 2.96 -9.13
CA PHE A 234 -13.64 3.02 -9.68
C PHE A 234 -13.67 2.78 -11.19
N ILE A 235 -12.75 3.37 -11.94
CA ILE A 235 -12.66 3.14 -13.40
C ILE A 235 -12.39 1.66 -13.68
N ALA A 236 -11.47 1.03 -12.94
CA ALA A 236 -11.19 -0.40 -13.08
C ALA A 236 -12.39 -1.29 -12.75
N GLN A 237 -13.28 -0.87 -11.82
CA GLN A 237 -14.54 -1.56 -11.57
C GLN A 237 -15.51 -1.46 -12.75
N GLU A 238 -15.65 -0.26 -13.35
CA GLU A 238 -16.48 -0.08 -14.55
C GLU A 238 -15.95 -0.88 -15.73
N MET A 239 -14.62 -0.87 -15.97
CA MET A 239 -14.00 -1.77 -16.97
C MET A 239 -14.38 -3.23 -16.73
N GLY A 240 -14.38 -3.68 -15.48
CA GLY A 240 -14.78 -5.04 -15.11
C GLY A 240 -16.25 -5.34 -15.42
N ARG A 241 -17.15 -4.37 -15.27
CA ARG A 241 -18.55 -4.52 -15.65
C ARG A 241 -18.70 -4.72 -17.15
N GLU A 242 -18.04 -3.90 -17.97
CA GLU A 242 -18.10 -4.01 -19.42
C GLU A 242 -17.49 -5.32 -19.92
N ILE A 243 -16.36 -5.75 -19.40
CA ILE A 243 -15.73 -7.04 -19.72
C ILE A 243 -16.65 -8.22 -19.34
N ASN A 244 -17.33 -8.16 -18.19
CA ASN A 244 -18.27 -9.20 -17.76
C ASN A 244 -19.48 -9.27 -18.68
N THR A 245 -20.05 -8.12 -19.05
CA THR A 245 -21.21 -8.06 -19.96
C THR A 245 -20.83 -8.54 -21.36
N LEU A 246 -19.68 -8.13 -21.88
CA LEU A 246 -19.12 -8.64 -23.13
C LEU A 246 -18.97 -10.17 -23.09
N GLY A 247 -18.46 -10.72 -21.99
CA GLY A 247 -18.35 -12.17 -21.79
C GLY A 247 -19.70 -12.87 -21.77
N SER A 248 -20.70 -12.33 -21.10
CA SER A 248 -22.05 -12.93 -21.02
C SER A 248 -22.79 -12.92 -22.37
N LYS A 249 -22.54 -11.88 -23.19
CA LYS A 249 -23.09 -11.76 -24.56
C LYS A 249 -22.25 -12.53 -25.59
N SER A 250 -21.00 -12.87 -25.31
CA SER A 250 -20.10 -13.60 -26.22
C SER A 250 -20.41 -15.08 -26.25
N ASN A 251 -21.29 -15.48 -27.09
CA ASN A 251 -21.66 -16.89 -27.32
C ASN A 251 -20.69 -17.55 -28.35
N HIS A 252 -19.37 -17.40 -28.13
CA HIS A 252 -18.32 -17.89 -29.02
C HIS A 252 -17.07 -18.26 -28.20
N ALA A 253 -16.52 -19.45 -28.42
CA ALA A 253 -15.43 -19.99 -27.59
C ALA A 253 -14.15 -19.12 -27.60
N GLU A 254 -13.72 -18.62 -28.77
CA GLU A 254 -12.53 -17.78 -28.87
C GLU A 254 -12.75 -16.40 -28.19
N MET A 255 -13.94 -15.81 -28.35
CA MET A 255 -14.26 -14.57 -27.64
C MET A 255 -14.26 -14.78 -26.12
N GLN A 256 -14.73 -15.93 -25.61
CA GLN A 256 -14.64 -16.26 -24.18
C GLN A 256 -13.20 -16.33 -23.68
N LYS A 257 -12.28 -16.90 -24.46
CA LYS A 257 -10.85 -16.93 -24.12
C LYS A 257 -10.27 -15.52 -24.03
N ILE A 258 -10.61 -14.65 -24.99
CA ILE A 258 -10.18 -13.25 -24.99
C ILE A 258 -10.72 -12.52 -23.75
N VAL A 259 -11.98 -12.74 -23.39
CA VAL A 259 -12.60 -12.15 -22.18
C VAL A 259 -11.87 -12.61 -20.90
N VAL A 260 -11.47 -13.89 -20.81
CA VAL A 260 -10.70 -14.40 -19.67
C VAL A 260 -9.35 -13.67 -19.60
N GLN A 261 -8.64 -13.52 -20.72
CA GLN A 261 -7.37 -12.78 -20.76
C GLN A 261 -7.55 -11.31 -20.34
N MET A 262 -8.61 -10.64 -20.80
CA MET A 262 -8.91 -9.27 -20.33
C MET A 262 -9.15 -9.21 -18.82
N LYS A 263 -9.84 -10.21 -18.25
CA LYS A 263 -10.06 -10.28 -16.81
C LYS A 263 -8.77 -10.45 -16.02
N ASP A 264 -7.87 -11.30 -16.51
CA ASP A 264 -6.57 -11.51 -15.87
C ASP A 264 -5.72 -10.24 -15.86
N GLU A 265 -5.68 -9.50 -16.98
CA GLU A 265 -5.00 -8.20 -17.08
C GLU A 265 -5.63 -7.16 -16.13
N LEU A 266 -6.97 -7.11 -16.09
CA LEU A 266 -7.70 -6.18 -15.23
C LEU A 266 -7.51 -6.49 -13.74
N GLU A 267 -7.45 -7.75 -13.35
CA GLU A 267 -7.26 -8.13 -11.95
C GLU A 267 -5.91 -7.65 -11.43
N GLN A 268 -4.86 -7.76 -12.25
CA GLN A 268 -3.55 -7.21 -11.90
C GLN A 268 -3.59 -5.68 -11.74
N ILE A 269 -4.38 -4.97 -12.56
CA ILE A 269 -4.60 -3.53 -12.36
C ILE A 269 -5.27 -3.27 -11.01
N LYS A 270 -6.34 -3.99 -10.67
CA LYS A 270 -7.09 -3.79 -9.42
C LYS A 270 -6.26 -4.05 -8.18
N GLU A 271 -5.40 -5.07 -8.19
CA GLU A 271 -4.48 -5.35 -7.10
C GLU A 271 -3.51 -4.18 -6.88
N GLN A 272 -2.96 -3.63 -7.95
CA GLN A 272 -1.93 -2.60 -7.87
C GLN A 272 -2.49 -1.18 -7.67
N VAL A 273 -3.74 -0.91 -8.07
CA VAL A 273 -4.39 0.39 -7.85
C VAL A 273 -4.48 0.76 -6.36
N LEU A 274 -4.52 -0.22 -5.47
CA LEU A 274 -4.51 0.01 -4.03
C LEU A 274 -3.19 0.62 -3.53
N ASN A 275 -2.12 0.52 -4.31
CA ASN A 275 -0.79 1.02 -4.02
C ASN A 275 -0.54 2.44 -4.60
N VAL A 276 -1.46 2.96 -5.42
CA VAL A 276 -1.33 4.31 -5.99
C VAL A 276 -1.56 5.37 -4.92
N LEU A 277 -0.58 6.26 -4.75
CA LEU A 277 -0.62 7.41 -3.85
C LEU A 277 -1.32 8.60 -4.50
#